data_1205f291bdbbae374d5592fcca797d28
#
_entry.id   1205f291bdbbae374d5592fcca797d28
#
_cell.length_a   1.000
_cell.length_b   1.000
_cell.length_c   1.000
_cell.angle_alpha   90.00
_cell.angle_beta   90.00
_cell.angle_gamma   90.00
#
_symmetry.space_group_name_H-M   'P 1'
#
loop_
_entity.id
_entity.type
_entity.pdbx_description
1 polymer ?
#
loop_
_entity_poly.entity_id
_entity_poly.type
_entity_poly.pdbx_seq_one_letter_code
_entity_poly.pdbx_strand_id
1 'polypeptide(L)'
;VQGKTPNRGEPAEVHCDGAQGRTHHEDEQLAAWAQGDVYDEITGAALPPSLVQAARAEEIKFMLEWGVWKRARIAECWQETGKAPIGSKWVDVNKGDATKPLIRSRFVVKEIATYKTDDFFAATPPLEALRLLLWRAASTGHDIKVEVLDARKAHLHAFADRTVFVKLPPEVDEPGWCARLVRCLYGTR
;
A
#
# COMPACT_ATOMS: atom_id res chain seq x y z
N VAL A 1 47.79 -28.81 0.93
CA VAL A 1 46.77 -28.28 -0.01
C VAL A 1 45.90 -27.35 0.79
N GLN A 2 46.12 -26.01 0.64
CA GLN A 2 45.41 -24.97 1.36
C GLN A 2 44.18 -24.58 0.55
N GLY A 3 42.96 -24.78 1.12
CA GLY A 3 41.70 -24.35 0.56
C GLY A 3 41.45 -22.85 0.84
N LYS A 4 41.33 -22.05 -0.21
CA LYS A 4 40.91 -20.67 -0.18
C LYS A 4 39.42 -20.57 0.09
N THR A 5 39.01 -19.89 1.16
CA THR A 5 37.64 -19.43 1.41
C THR A 5 37.26 -18.29 0.47
N PRO A 6 36.04 -18.26 -0.09
CA PRO A 6 35.59 -17.12 -0.90
C PRO A 6 35.18 -15.95 -0.01
N ASN A 7 35.70 -14.78 -0.41
CA ASN A 7 35.45 -13.48 0.16
C ASN A 7 33.95 -13.13 0.03
N ARG A 8 33.29 -12.77 1.14
CA ARG A 8 31.92 -12.19 1.14
C ARG A 8 32.06 -10.73 0.71
N GLY A 9 31.51 -10.42 -0.46
CA GLY A 9 31.40 -9.06 -0.93
C GLY A 9 30.53 -8.21 0.02
N GLU A 10 31.04 -7.06 0.36
CA GLU A 10 30.33 -6.00 1.08
C GLU A 10 29.14 -5.50 0.23
N PRO A 11 28.00 -5.14 0.87
CA PRO A 11 26.87 -4.54 0.15
C PRO A 11 27.30 -3.14 -0.35
N ALA A 12 27.09 -2.90 -1.64
CA ALA A 12 27.31 -1.61 -2.27
C ALA A 12 26.42 -0.55 -1.61
N GLU A 13 27.01 0.50 -1.08
CA GLU A 13 26.31 1.72 -0.64
C GLU A 13 25.66 2.38 -1.86
N VAL A 14 24.32 2.38 -1.88
CA VAL A 14 23.56 3.14 -2.85
C VAL A 14 23.58 4.60 -2.40
N HIS A 15 24.41 5.40 -3.04
CA HIS A 15 24.41 6.85 -2.90
C HIS A 15 23.11 7.40 -3.49
N CYS A 16 22.22 7.88 -2.62
CA CYS A 16 21.03 8.62 -3.00
C CYS A 16 21.37 10.11 -3.11
N ASP A 17 22.00 10.49 -4.20
CA ASP A 17 22.11 11.90 -4.60
C ASP A 17 20.87 12.29 -5.40
N GLY A 18 20.14 13.30 -4.92
CA GLY A 18 19.11 13.97 -5.69
C GLY A 18 17.85 14.30 -4.93
N ALA A 19 17.93 15.04 -3.82
CA ALA A 19 16.80 15.84 -3.37
C ALA A 19 16.62 17.02 -4.35
N GLN A 20 15.97 16.79 -5.48
CA GLN A 20 15.45 17.87 -6.31
C GLN A 20 14.30 18.52 -5.52
N GLY A 21 14.49 19.77 -5.11
CA GLY A 21 13.49 20.59 -4.45
C GLY A 21 12.22 20.64 -5.29
N ARG A 22 11.07 20.40 -4.64
CA ARG A 22 9.75 20.58 -5.27
C ARG A 22 9.66 21.96 -5.87
N THR A 23 9.07 22.05 -7.06
CA THR A 23 8.83 23.33 -7.70
C THR A 23 7.60 24.00 -7.03
N HIS A 24 7.60 25.32 -6.96
CA HIS A 24 6.49 26.12 -6.40
C HIS A 24 5.13 25.77 -7.03
N HIS A 25 5.13 25.29 -8.26
CA HIS A 25 3.94 24.86 -9.00
C HIS A 25 3.37 23.52 -8.53
N GLU A 26 4.23 22.61 -8.07
CA GLU A 26 3.81 21.34 -7.45
C GLU A 26 3.16 21.56 -6.08
N ASP A 27 3.67 22.55 -5.32
CA ASP A 27 3.10 22.90 -4.03
C ASP A 27 1.73 23.62 -4.17
N GLU A 28 1.54 24.44 -5.21
CA GLU A 28 0.25 25.07 -5.52
C GLU A 28 -0.80 24.05 -6.03
N GLN A 29 -0.41 23.11 -6.85
CA GLN A 29 -1.30 22.02 -7.28
C GLN A 29 -1.71 21.15 -6.10
N LEU A 30 -0.78 20.79 -5.21
CA LEU A 30 -1.08 20.04 -4.00
C LEU A 30 -2.02 20.83 -3.05
N ALA A 31 -1.92 22.15 -2.98
CA ALA A 31 -2.79 22.99 -2.14
C ALA A 31 -4.22 23.09 -2.69
N ALA A 32 -4.42 23.05 -4.00
CA ALA A 32 -5.75 23.12 -4.61
C ALA A 32 -6.65 21.91 -4.31
N TRP A 33 -6.08 20.80 -3.90
CA TRP A 33 -6.80 19.54 -3.64
C TRP A 33 -7.31 19.42 -2.21
N ALA A 34 -6.86 20.31 -1.33
CA ALA A 34 -7.21 20.33 0.09
C ALA A 34 -8.54 21.07 0.39
N GLN A 35 -9.34 21.43 -0.62
CA GLN A 35 -10.55 22.26 -0.44
C GLN A 35 -11.81 21.51 0.03
N GLY A 36 -11.69 20.20 0.35
CA GLY A 36 -12.80 19.45 0.93
C GLY A 36 -12.49 19.01 2.36
N ASP A 37 -13.47 19.12 3.25
CA ASP A 37 -13.38 18.51 4.57
C ASP A 37 -13.12 17.00 4.44
N VAL A 38 -12.04 16.52 5.03
CA VAL A 38 -11.71 15.09 5.06
C VAL A 38 -12.06 14.54 6.43
N TYR A 39 -12.73 13.41 6.42
CA TYR A 39 -13.22 12.78 7.65
C TYR A 39 -12.57 11.41 7.85
N ASP A 40 -12.37 11.06 9.10
CA ASP A 40 -11.95 9.73 9.51
C ASP A 40 -13.01 8.69 9.14
N GLU A 41 -12.62 7.68 8.37
CA GLU A 41 -13.57 6.65 7.86
C GLU A 41 -14.18 5.80 8.98
N ILE A 42 -13.58 5.77 10.18
CA ILE A 42 -14.06 4.96 11.32
C ILE A 42 -14.90 5.81 12.26
N THR A 43 -14.41 6.99 12.63
CA THR A 43 -15.04 7.83 13.66
C THR A 43 -15.93 8.92 13.10
N GLY A 44 -15.78 9.28 11.82
CA GLY A 44 -16.45 10.40 11.19
C GLY A 44 -15.93 11.78 11.66
N ALA A 45 -14.86 11.82 12.45
CA ALA A 45 -14.28 13.09 12.89
C ALA A 45 -13.52 13.78 11.76
N ALA A 46 -13.53 15.11 11.75
CA ALA A 46 -12.75 15.89 10.78
C ALA A 46 -11.25 15.65 10.99
N LEU A 47 -10.52 15.45 9.91
CA LEU A 47 -9.08 15.24 9.92
C LEU A 47 -8.34 16.52 9.48
N PRO A 48 -7.15 16.80 10.05
CA PRO A 48 -6.32 17.92 9.60
C PRO A 48 -5.89 17.74 8.14
N PRO A 49 -6.28 18.64 7.22
CA PRO A 49 -6.03 18.45 5.78
C PRO A 49 -4.55 18.29 5.41
N SER A 50 -3.67 19.06 6.08
CA SER A 50 -2.22 18.98 5.85
C SER A 50 -1.63 17.62 6.18
N LEU A 51 -2.08 16.99 7.27
CA LEU A 51 -1.63 15.65 7.66
C LEU A 51 -2.17 14.56 6.71
N VAL A 52 -3.42 14.72 6.27
CA VAL A 52 -4.01 13.81 5.27
C VAL A 52 -3.23 13.90 3.95
N GLN A 53 -2.94 15.12 3.49
CA GLN A 53 -2.17 15.34 2.28
C GLN A 53 -0.78 14.70 2.36
N ALA A 54 -0.07 14.89 3.47
CA ALA A 54 1.23 14.26 3.70
C ALA A 54 1.14 12.73 3.68
N ALA A 55 0.13 12.14 4.34
CA ALA A 55 -0.08 10.70 4.39
C ALA A 55 -0.44 10.10 3.01
N ARG A 56 -1.27 10.79 2.21
CA ARG A 56 -1.59 10.39 0.84
C ARG A 56 -0.37 10.48 -0.08
N ALA A 57 0.42 11.54 0.04
CA ALA A 57 1.66 11.69 -0.72
C ALA A 57 2.67 10.58 -0.42
N GLU A 58 2.82 10.18 0.86
CA GLU A 58 3.65 9.05 1.26
C GLU A 58 3.15 7.73 0.64
N GLU A 59 1.84 7.50 0.65
CA GLU A 59 1.25 6.29 0.06
C GLU A 59 1.47 6.23 -1.45
N ILE A 60 1.25 7.34 -2.17
CA ILE A 60 1.48 7.44 -3.62
C ILE A 60 2.95 7.18 -3.94
N LYS A 61 3.87 7.84 -3.22
CA LYS A 61 5.31 7.64 -3.39
C LYS A 61 5.67 6.16 -3.27
N PHE A 62 5.19 5.50 -2.23
CA PHE A 62 5.43 4.07 -2.01
C PHE A 62 4.89 3.22 -3.17
N MET A 63 3.66 3.48 -3.63
CA MET A 63 3.07 2.73 -4.73
C MET A 63 3.84 2.91 -6.06
N LEU A 64 4.38 4.10 -6.31
CA LEU A 64 5.20 4.37 -7.48
C LEU A 64 6.56 3.69 -7.39
N GLU A 65 7.25 3.78 -6.25
CA GLU A 65 8.54 3.12 -6.00
C GLU A 65 8.45 1.60 -6.15
N TRP A 66 7.34 1.02 -5.72
CA TRP A 66 7.10 -0.43 -5.82
C TRP A 66 6.54 -0.86 -7.17
N GLY A 67 6.24 0.07 -8.08
CA GLY A 67 5.67 -0.23 -9.37
C GLY A 67 4.34 -0.96 -9.27
N VAL A 68 3.46 -0.52 -8.35
CA VAL A 68 2.16 -1.15 -8.09
C VAL A 68 1.28 -1.11 -9.34
N TRP A 69 1.41 -0.05 -10.13
CA TRP A 69 0.70 0.10 -11.41
C TRP A 69 1.60 0.67 -12.51
N LYS A 70 1.15 0.51 -13.74
CA LYS A 70 1.64 1.24 -14.91
C LYS A 70 0.54 2.17 -15.41
N ARG A 71 0.92 3.33 -15.95
CA ARG A 71 -0.02 4.20 -16.63
C ARG A 71 -0.50 3.56 -17.92
N ALA A 72 -1.79 3.60 -18.17
CA ALA A 72 -2.43 3.09 -19.36
C ALA A 72 -3.49 4.08 -19.86
N ARG A 73 -3.82 4.03 -21.12
CA ARG A 73 -4.92 4.84 -21.66
C ARG A 73 -6.26 4.21 -21.29
N ILE A 74 -7.26 5.05 -21.03
CA ILE A 74 -8.64 4.57 -20.79
C ILE A 74 -9.16 3.80 -22.02
N ALA A 75 -8.73 4.19 -23.23
CA ALA A 75 -9.05 3.45 -24.46
C ALA A 75 -8.52 2.00 -24.44
N GLU A 76 -7.30 1.78 -23.93
CA GLU A 76 -6.70 0.44 -23.74
C GLU A 76 -7.54 -0.39 -22.75
N CYS A 77 -7.97 0.22 -21.66
CA CYS A 77 -8.88 -0.43 -20.71
C CYS A 77 -10.16 -0.93 -21.39
N TRP A 78 -10.80 -0.09 -22.20
CA TRP A 78 -12.00 -0.48 -22.96
C TRP A 78 -11.73 -1.59 -23.97
N GLN A 79 -10.61 -1.53 -24.67
CA GLN A 79 -10.22 -2.56 -25.65
C GLN A 79 -9.97 -3.93 -24.99
N GLU A 80 -9.27 -3.95 -23.84
CA GLU A 80 -8.90 -5.20 -23.18
C GLU A 80 -10.04 -5.78 -22.32
N THR A 81 -10.86 -4.94 -21.69
CA THR A 81 -11.84 -5.39 -20.69
C THR A 81 -13.30 -5.18 -21.09
N GLY A 82 -13.56 -4.37 -22.10
CA GLY A 82 -14.91 -3.96 -22.49
C GLY A 82 -15.62 -3.10 -21.42
N LYS A 83 -14.89 -2.57 -20.42
CA LYS A 83 -15.45 -1.83 -19.29
C LYS A 83 -14.61 -0.60 -18.98
N ALA A 84 -15.20 0.35 -18.27
CA ALA A 84 -14.48 1.50 -17.72
C ALA A 84 -13.53 1.06 -16.58
N PRO A 85 -12.46 1.82 -16.30
CA PRO A 85 -11.62 1.58 -15.14
C PRO A 85 -12.43 1.56 -13.85
N ILE A 86 -12.11 0.62 -12.96
CA ILE A 86 -12.77 0.46 -11.66
C ILE A 86 -12.52 1.71 -10.82
N GLY A 87 -13.56 2.18 -10.14
CA GLY A 87 -13.45 3.32 -9.23
C GLY A 87 -12.52 3.03 -8.05
N SER A 88 -11.95 4.08 -7.52
CA SER A 88 -11.08 4.05 -6.34
C SER A 88 -11.51 5.08 -5.32
N LYS A 89 -11.02 4.97 -4.09
CA LYS A 89 -11.19 5.98 -3.05
C LYS A 89 -10.01 6.00 -2.09
N TRP A 90 -9.82 7.10 -1.42
CA TRP A 90 -9.01 7.15 -0.22
C TRP A 90 -9.79 6.63 0.99
N VAL A 91 -9.08 5.97 1.87
CA VAL A 91 -9.53 5.60 3.22
C VAL A 91 -8.53 6.20 4.19
N ASP A 92 -8.93 7.29 4.81
CA ASP A 92 -8.11 8.06 5.74
C ASP A 92 -8.56 7.76 7.17
N VAL A 93 -7.62 7.42 8.05
CA VAL A 93 -7.92 7.04 9.44
C VAL A 93 -6.87 7.65 10.36
N ASN A 94 -7.30 8.23 11.46
CA ASN A 94 -6.41 8.63 12.55
C ASN A 94 -6.10 7.42 13.45
N LYS A 95 -4.84 6.99 13.47
CA LYS A 95 -4.33 5.93 14.35
C LYS A 95 -3.74 6.46 15.65
N GLY A 96 -3.60 7.79 15.76
CA GLY A 96 -3.20 8.47 16.97
C GLY A 96 -4.41 8.89 17.82
N ASP A 97 -4.19 9.85 18.68
CA ASP A 97 -5.21 10.48 19.51
C ASP A 97 -5.53 11.92 19.01
N ALA A 98 -6.40 12.62 19.75
CA ALA A 98 -6.79 13.99 19.42
C ALA A 98 -5.65 15.01 19.59
N THR A 99 -4.67 14.70 20.44
CA THR A 99 -3.53 15.60 20.74
C THR A 99 -2.34 15.34 19.84
N LYS A 100 -2.18 14.09 19.39
CA LYS A 100 -1.13 13.63 18.48
C LYS A 100 -1.75 12.80 17.35
N PRO A 101 -2.39 13.43 16.38
CA PRO A 101 -3.00 12.72 15.27
C PRO A 101 -1.92 12.05 14.42
N LEU A 102 -2.13 10.77 14.12
CA LEU A 102 -1.30 9.97 13.22
C LEU A 102 -2.18 9.49 12.06
N ILE A 103 -2.17 10.22 10.97
CA ILE A 103 -3.03 9.90 9.82
C ILE A 103 -2.39 8.76 9.03
N ARG A 104 -3.22 7.78 8.69
CA ARG A 104 -2.89 6.69 7.79
C ARG A 104 -3.87 6.69 6.63
N SER A 105 -3.37 6.96 5.44
CA SER A 105 -4.13 6.91 4.20
C SER A 105 -3.88 5.59 3.47
N ARG A 106 -4.94 5.02 2.89
CA ARG A 106 -4.88 3.86 2.00
C ARG A 106 -5.65 4.14 0.73
N PHE A 107 -5.04 3.87 -0.39
CA PHE A 107 -5.71 3.92 -1.67
C PHE A 107 -6.41 2.59 -1.94
N VAL A 108 -7.73 2.59 -2.12
CA VAL A 108 -8.56 1.39 -2.15
C VAL A 108 -9.37 1.35 -3.45
N VAL A 109 -9.39 0.20 -4.10
CA VAL A 109 -10.21 -0.08 -5.28
C VAL A 109 -11.63 -0.44 -4.84
N LYS A 110 -12.64 0.13 -5.49
CA LYS A 110 -14.07 -0.15 -5.24
C LYS A 110 -14.53 -1.35 -6.09
N GLU A 111 -13.92 -2.50 -5.92
CA GLU A 111 -14.35 -3.69 -6.62
C GLU A 111 -15.46 -4.38 -5.83
N ILE A 112 -16.68 -4.36 -6.40
CA ILE A 112 -17.84 -5.00 -5.77
C ILE A 112 -17.82 -6.48 -6.17
N ALA A 113 -17.88 -7.36 -5.18
CA ALA A 113 -17.99 -8.80 -5.41
C ALA A 113 -19.30 -9.14 -6.09
N THR A 114 -19.20 -9.72 -7.27
CA THR A 114 -20.37 -10.30 -7.97
C THR A 114 -20.69 -11.70 -7.47
N TYR A 115 -19.70 -12.42 -6.91
CA TYR A 115 -19.83 -13.76 -6.36
C TYR A 115 -19.12 -13.85 -5.00
N LYS A 116 -19.71 -14.61 -4.07
CA LYS A 116 -19.02 -15.01 -2.84
C LYS A 116 -18.04 -16.14 -3.20
N THR A 117 -16.76 -15.84 -3.20
CA THR A 117 -15.70 -16.87 -3.22
C THR A 117 -15.17 -16.97 -1.80
N ASP A 118 -15.32 -18.14 -1.19
CA ASP A 118 -14.79 -18.42 0.16
C ASP A 118 -13.24 -18.58 0.15
N ASP A 119 -12.63 -18.57 -1.04
CA ASP A 119 -11.21 -18.88 -1.26
C ASP A 119 -10.24 -17.81 -0.72
N PHE A 120 -10.72 -16.62 -0.33
CA PHE A 120 -9.88 -15.53 0.17
C PHE A 120 -9.94 -15.32 1.69
N PHE A 121 -10.66 -16.20 2.40
CA PHE A 121 -10.74 -16.09 3.85
C PHE A 121 -9.58 -16.81 4.51
N ALA A 122 -8.62 -16.05 5.04
CA ALA A 122 -7.62 -16.55 5.98
C ALA A 122 -8.13 -16.31 7.40
N ALA A 123 -8.51 -17.37 8.09
CA ALA A 123 -8.91 -17.28 9.49
C ALA A 123 -7.73 -16.80 10.34
N THR A 124 -8.00 -15.89 11.27
CA THR A 124 -7.03 -15.51 12.29
C THR A 124 -6.72 -16.77 13.15
N PRO A 125 -5.45 -17.17 13.31
CA PRO A 125 -5.11 -18.30 14.15
C PRO A 125 -5.67 -18.11 15.56
N PRO A 126 -6.22 -19.17 16.17
CA PRO A 126 -6.73 -19.08 17.54
C PRO A 126 -5.58 -18.80 18.51
N LEU A 127 -5.89 -18.12 19.62
CA LEU A 127 -4.92 -17.76 20.65
C LEU A 127 -4.20 -18.98 21.23
N GLU A 128 -4.89 -20.12 21.26
CA GLU A 128 -4.35 -21.42 21.71
C GLU A 128 -3.17 -21.88 20.85
N ALA A 129 -3.21 -21.64 19.55
CA ALA A 129 -2.09 -21.96 18.65
C ALA A 129 -0.83 -21.15 19.02
N LEU A 130 -0.97 -19.86 19.30
CA LEU A 130 0.14 -19.02 19.77
C LEU A 130 0.67 -19.52 21.12
N ARG A 131 -0.22 -19.82 22.08
CA ARG A 131 0.16 -20.35 23.40
C ARG A 131 0.92 -21.67 23.29
N LEU A 132 0.47 -22.56 22.40
CA LEU A 132 1.14 -23.85 22.15
C LEU A 132 2.55 -23.64 21.58
N LEU A 133 2.72 -22.72 20.63
CA LEU A 133 4.03 -22.39 20.07
C LEU A 133 4.99 -21.85 21.13
N LEU A 134 4.51 -20.91 21.96
CA LEU A 134 5.31 -20.35 23.05
C LEU A 134 5.66 -21.41 24.12
N TRP A 135 4.69 -22.25 24.49
CA TRP A 135 4.93 -23.36 25.40
C TRP A 135 5.97 -24.32 24.85
N ARG A 136 5.86 -24.70 23.57
CA ARG A 136 6.84 -25.59 22.92
C ARG A 136 8.24 -24.98 22.91
N ALA A 137 8.35 -23.68 22.56
CA ALA A 137 9.63 -22.97 22.57
C ALA A 137 10.27 -22.93 23.96
N ALA A 138 9.46 -22.75 25.01
CA ALA A 138 9.93 -22.71 26.39
C ALA A 138 10.28 -24.09 26.96
N SER A 139 9.61 -25.16 26.50
CA SER A 139 9.73 -26.53 27.09
C SER A 139 10.82 -27.37 26.45
N THR A 140 11.28 -27.08 25.24
CA THR A 140 12.21 -27.97 24.52
C THR A 140 13.67 -27.83 24.90
N GLY A 141 14.03 -26.84 25.74
CA GLY A 141 15.40 -26.66 26.24
C GLY A 141 16.50 -26.50 25.18
N HIS A 142 16.09 -26.33 23.93
CA HIS A 142 16.97 -26.15 22.78
C HIS A 142 16.86 -24.70 22.28
N ASP A 143 17.82 -24.25 21.47
CA ASP A 143 17.93 -22.92 20.91
C ASP A 143 16.81 -22.57 19.92
N ILE A 144 15.54 -22.74 20.34
CA ILE A 144 14.38 -22.33 19.56
C ILE A 144 14.21 -20.83 19.76
N LYS A 145 14.41 -20.07 18.67
CA LYS A 145 14.11 -18.64 18.63
C LYS A 145 12.69 -18.44 18.15
N VAL A 146 11.93 -17.64 18.89
CA VAL A 146 10.61 -17.17 18.45
C VAL A 146 10.79 -15.78 17.87
N GLU A 147 10.41 -15.60 16.61
CA GLU A 147 10.48 -14.33 15.90
C GLU A 147 9.08 -13.91 15.50
N VAL A 148 8.76 -12.65 15.72
CA VAL A 148 7.49 -12.04 15.30
C VAL A 148 7.76 -11.11 14.14
N LEU A 149 7.18 -11.42 12.99
CA LEU A 149 7.32 -10.66 11.77
C LEU A 149 5.98 -10.04 11.39
N ASP A 150 5.98 -8.75 11.05
CA ASP A 150 4.85 -8.06 10.47
C ASP A 150 5.19 -7.61 9.04
N ALA A 151 4.41 -8.06 8.08
CA ALA A 151 4.60 -7.69 6.69
C ALA A 151 4.00 -6.30 6.42
N ARG A 152 4.86 -5.29 6.36
CA ARG A 152 4.42 -3.93 6.04
C ARG A 152 3.78 -3.90 4.64
N LYS A 153 2.52 -3.39 4.56
CA LYS A 153 1.75 -3.26 3.31
C LYS A 153 1.63 -4.59 2.52
N ALA A 154 1.36 -5.70 3.21
CA ALA A 154 1.38 -7.07 2.67
C ALA A 154 0.65 -7.24 1.31
N HIS A 155 -0.49 -6.58 1.10
CA HIS A 155 -1.26 -6.67 -0.15
C HIS A 155 -0.47 -6.20 -1.37
N LEU A 156 0.41 -5.22 -1.21
CA LEU A 156 1.17 -4.67 -2.33
C LEU A 156 2.35 -5.56 -2.75
N HIS A 157 2.65 -6.63 -2.02
CA HIS A 157 3.71 -7.57 -2.38
C HIS A 157 3.26 -8.57 -3.45
N ALA A 158 1.98 -8.93 -3.49
CA ALA A 158 1.45 -9.87 -4.46
C ALA A 158 1.31 -9.22 -5.84
N PHE A 159 1.64 -9.99 -6.89
CA PHE A 159 1.37 -9.56 -8.27
C PHE A 159 -0.11 -9.76 -8.60
N ALA A 160 -0.64 -8.88 -9.45
CA ALA A 160 -1.98 -9.07 -9.98
C ALA A 160 -2.00 -10.28 -10.93
N ASP A 161 -2.88 -11.23 -10.68
CA ASP A 161 -3.07 -12.46 -11.47
C ASP A 161 -3.95 -12.26 -12.70
N ARG A 162 -4.62 -11.13 -12.78
CA ARG A 162 -5.51 -10.73 -13.88
C ARG A 162 -5.31 -9.27 -14.28
N THR A 163 -5.76 -8.93 -15.46
CA THR A 163 -5.74 -7.54 -15.93
C THR A 163 -6.80 -6.71 -15.20
N VAL A 164 -6.36 -5.74 -14.43
CA VAL A 164 -7.21 -4.81 -13.68
C VAL A 164 -6.81 -3.38 -14.00
N PHE A 165 -7.79 -2.58 -14.42
CA PHE A 165 -7.63 -1.14 -14.61
C PHE A 165 -8.41 -0.39 -13.54
N VAL A 166 -7.78 0.60 -12.92
CA VAL A 166 -8.38 1.42 -11.86
C VAL A 166 -8.22 2.90 -12.16
N LYS A 167 -9.13 3.72 -11.67
CA LYS A 167 -8.96 5.17 -11.73
C LYS A 167 -7.78 5.58 -10.87
N LEU A 168 -6.94 6.44 -11.40
CA LEU A 168 -5.83 7.02 -10.65
C LEU A 168 -6.33 7.81 -9.43
N PRO A 169 -5.53 7.92 -8.36
CA PRO A 169 -5.85 8.84 -7.28
C PRO A 169 -5.83 10.28 -7.81
N PRO A 170 -6.73 11.14 -7.31
CA PRO A 170 -6.86 12.51 -7.80
C PRO A 170 -5.54 13.29 -7.85
N GLU A 171 -4.61 13.00 -6.94
CA GLU A 171 -3.31 13.65 -6.82
C GLU A 171 -2.36 13.41 -8.01
N VAL A 172 -2.62 12.38 -8.80
CA VAL A 172 -1.82 12.00 -9.99
C VAL A 172 -2.69 11.66 -11.20
N ASP A 173 -3.99 12.00 -11.13
CA ASP A 173 -4.93 11.75 -12.21
C ASP A 173 -4.68 12.74 -13.37
N GLU A 174 -4.76 12.21 -14.58
CA GLU A 174 -4.70 13.00 -15.80
C GLU A 174 -5.83 12.56 -16.74
N PRO A 175 -6.46 13.51 -17.46
CA PRO A 175 -7.53 13.18 -18.40
C PRO A 175 -7.11 12.15 -19.44
N GLY A 176 -7.91 11.09 -19.59
CA GLY A 176 -7.67 10.02 -20.55
C GLY A 176 -6.71 8.92 -20.10
N TRP A 177 -6.21 9.00 -18.85
CA TRP A 177 -5.35 8.00 -18.27
C TRP A 177 -6.01 7.22 -17.13
N CYS A 178 -5.50 6.02 -16.88
CA CYS A 178 -5.85 5.16 -15.75
C CYS A 178 -4.62 4.36 -15.32
N ALA A 179 -4.75 3.61 -14.25
CA ALA A 179 -3.73 2.72 -13.76
C ALA A 179 -4.04 1.28 -14.17
N ARG A 180 -3.11 0.60 -14.86
CA ARG A 180 -3.11 -0.85 -15.04
C ARG A 180 -2.33 -1.46 -13.88
N LEU A 181 -2.96 -2.29 -13.06
CA LEU A 181 -2.32 -2.89 -11.91
C LEU A 181 -1.25 -3.91 -12.34
N VAL A 182 -0.12 -3.86 -11.68
CA VAL A 182 0.97 -4.84 -11.75
C VAL A 182 0.97 -5.68 -10.48
N ARG A 183 0.62 -5.05 -9.35
CA ARG A 183 0.49 -5.67 -8.03
C ARG A 183 -0.91 -5.51 -7.50
N CYS A 184 -1.28 -6.35 -6.55
CA CYS A 184 -2.55 -6.24 -5.87
C CYS A 184 -2.65 -4.92 -5.11
N LEU A 185 -3.85 -4.34 -5.08
CA LEU A 185 -4.19 -3.15 -4.32
C LEU A 185 -5.27 -3.51 -3.30
N TYR A 186 -5.38 -2.72 -2.25
CA TYR A 186 -6.47 -2.86 -1.30
C TYR A 186 -7.82 -2.79 -2.02
N GLY A 187 -8.70 -3.75 -1.75
CA GLY A 187 -10.02 -3.83 -2.36
C GLY A 187 -10.07 -4.49 -3.75
N THR A 188 -8.95 -4.99 -4.30
CA THR A 188 -8.96 -5.93 -5.42
C THR A 188 -9.24 -7.35 -4.92
N ARG A 189 -9.84 -8.17 -5.76
CA ARG A 189 -10.17 -9.58 -5.47
C ARG A 189 -9.52 -10.48 -6.49
#